data_dbb0afc52cfcc9a67ba11f3b45c060aa
#
_entry.id   dbb0afc52cfcc9a67ba11f3b45c060aa
#
_cell.length_a   1.000
_cell.length_b   1.000
_cell.length_c   1.000
_cell.angle_alpha   90.00
_cell.angle_beta   90.00
_cell.angle_gamma   90.00
#
_symmetry.space_group_name_H-M   'P 1'
#
loop_
_entity.id
_entity.type
_entity.pdbx_description
1 polymer ?
#
loop_
_entity_poly.entity_id
_entity_poly.type
_entity_poly.pdbx_seq_one_letter_code
_entity_poly.pdbx_strand_id
1 'polypeptide(L)'
;MKFTEGDRVTKITGDYSFDGVVDSVFKKQDGKERLVVEDDRGALHVYSEANLRHIGNDADHQYLRILDKLVKTGVYREGRNGGTYGLFGAQMRFDLSKGFPLLTTKKLFTKAIFVELLWFLRGDTNIKFLHDHGVTIWDEWADKNGELGPVYGKQWRSWEWYDNHRGWQAIDQIKNVIDGLKRDPHGRRHIVSAWNPAEVDDMALPPCHCLFQFHVANGKLSCQLYQRSADWFLGVPFNIASYALLTHLIAREVGLEVGEFVHSFGDLHLYANHVEQAKWQLGREPNALPTLDLSKAEGKSIFQIEPDDIVVTDYMPHPAIKADVSK
;
A
#
# COMPACT_ATOMS: atom_id res chain seq x y z
N MET A 1 16.13 -23.89 13.31
CA MET A 1 15.97 -22.58 14.00
C MET A 1 14.52 -22.17 13.94
N LYS A 2 14.02 -21.59 15.02
CA LYS A 2 12.63 -21.08 15.05
C LYS A 2 12.55 -19.65 14.48
N PHE A 3 13.66 -18.90 14.52
CA PHE A 3 13.76 -17.52 14.04
C PHE A 3 15.00 -17.35 13.16
N THR A 4 14.89 -16.47 12.16
CA THR A 4 15.95 -16.11 11.22
C THR A 4 16.14 -14.59 11.17
N GLU A 5 17.27 -14.13 10.63
CA GLU A 5 17.51 -12.70 10.35
C GLU A 5 16.38 -12.12 9.48
N GLY A 6 15.92 -10.92 9.82
CA GLY A 6 14.79 -10.27 9.18
C GLY A 6 13.41 -10.63 9.73
N ASP A 7 13.30 -11.65 10.61
CA ASP A 7 12.02 -11.99 11.23
C ASP A 7 11.54 -10.88 12.15
N ARG A 8 10.29 -10.48 11.99
CA ARG A 8 9.62 -9.58 12.93
C ARG A 8 9.17 -10.38 14.15
N VAL A 9 9.48 -9.84 15.32
CA VAL A 9 9.21 -10.50 16.61
C VAL A 9 8.67 -9.53 17.63
N THR A 10 7.84 -10.03 18.54
CA THR A 10 7.47 -9.32 19.75
C THR A 10 8.10 -10.01 20.98
N LYS A 11 8.64 -9.23 21.89
CA LYS A 11 9.09 -9.72 23.21
C LYS A 11 7.88 -10.01 24.08
N ILE A 12 7.78 -11.21 24.61
CA ILE A 12 6.61 -11.73 25.35
C ILE A 12 6.87 -11.98 26.85
N THR A 13 8.06 -11.75 27.35
CA THR A 13 8.46 -12.06 28.74
C THR A 13 8.91 -10.82 29.49
N GLY A 14 8.70 -10.80 30.84
CA GLY A 14 9.05 -9.69 31.72
C GLY A 14 8.08 -8.52 31.69
N ASP A 15 8.44 -7.42 32.34
CA ASP A 15 7.53 -6.31 32.67
C ASP A 15 7.22 -5.36 31.50
N TYR A 16 7.87 -5.52 30.35
CA TYR A 16 7.63 -4.72 29.15
C TYR A 16 7.68 -5.56 27.90
N SER A 17 6.84 -5.22 26.95
CA SER A 17 6.81 -5.78 25.60
C SER A 17 7.29 -4.73 24.61
N PHE A 18 7.94 -5.17 23.54
CA PHE A 18 8.26 -4.35 22.36
C PHE A 18 8.31 -5.21 21.12
N ASP A 19 8.11 -4.59 19.97
CA ASP A 19 8.30 -5.19 18.67
C ASP A 19 9.67 -4.84 18.12
N GLY A 20 10.27 -5.77 17.37
CA GLY A 20 11.57 -5.55 16.74
C GLY A 20 11.81 -6.50 15.58
N VAL A 21 12.98 -6.36 14.97
CA VAL A 21 13.46 -7.23 13.89
C VAL A 21 14.65 -8.04 14.39
N VAL A 22 14.71 -9.31 14.05
CA VAL A 22 15.89 -10.12 14.31
C VAL A 22 17.03 -9.63 13.40
N ASP A 23 18.02 -8.98 13.98
CA ASP A 23 19.21 -8.49 13.29
C ASP A 23 20.17 -9.64 12.98
N SER A 24 20.40 -10.49 13.98
CA SER A 24 21.31 -11.64 13.81
C SER A 24 21.01 -12.77 14.79
N VAL A 25 21.46 -13.96 14.45
CA VAL A 25 21.37 -15.17 15.29
C VAL A 25 22.78 -15.71 15.54
N PHE A 26 23.15 -15.93 16.79
CA PHE A 26 24.44 -16.48 17.15
C PHE A 26 24.36 -17.58 18.20
N LYS A 27 25.40 -18.45 18.27
CA LYS A 27 25.55 -19.47 19.30
C LYS A 27 26.54 -19.03 20.37
N LYS A 28 26.14 -19.17 21.61
CA LYS A 28 27.06 -19.04 22.75
C LYS A 28 28.03 -20.22 22.82
N GLN A 29 29.09 -20.08 23.62
CA GLN A 29 30.04 -21.17 23.88
C GLN A 29 29.38 -22.42 24.48
N ASP A 30 28.28 -22.27 25.22
CA ASP A 30 27.45 -23.37 25.75
C ASP A 30 26.52 -24.04 24.71
N GLY A 31 26.62 -23.63 23.43
CA GLY A 31 25.82 -24.13 22.30
C GLY A 31 24.42 -23.56 22.21
N LYS A 32 24.00 -22.73 23.17
CA LYS A 32 22.65 -22.12 23.16
C LYS A 32 22.59 -20.97 22.16
N GLU A 33 21.52 -20.96 21.36
CA GLU A 33 21.24 -19.85 20.43
C GLU A 33 20.73 -18.60 21.14
N ARG A 34 21.12 -17.46 20.59
CA ARG A 34 20.63 -16.13 20.97
C ARG A 34 20.33 -15.33 19.73
N LEU A 35 19.31 -14.47 19.86
CA LEU A 35 18.87 -13.55 18.83
C LEU A 35 19.19 -12.13 19.26
N VAL A 36 19.81 -11.37 18.38
CA VAL A 36 19.89 -9.91 18.49
C VAL A 36 18.64 -9.35 17.86
N VAL A 37 17.91 -8.52 18.56
CA VAL A 37 16.65 -7.92 18.09
C VAL A 37 16.82 -6.41 18.16
N GLU A 38 16.66 -5.74 17.03
CA GLU A 38 16.63 -4.27 16.93
C GLU A 38 15.20 -3.78 17.16
N ASP A 39 15.01 -2.88 18.11
CA ASP A 39 13.70 -2.24 18.36
C ASP A 39 13.47 -1.01 17.45
N ASP A 40 12.27 -0.42 17.48
CA ASP A 40 11.88 0.74 16.64
C ASP A 40 12.74 2.00 16.84
N ARG A 41 13.58 2.03 17.90
CA ARG A 41 14.48 3.14 18.21
C ARG A 41 15.91 2.85 17.77
N GLY A 42 16.16 1.68 17.15
CA GLY A 42 17.48 1.21 16.76
C GLY A 42 18.29 0.63 17.93
N ALA A 43 17.67 0.34 19.09
CA ALA A 43 18.35 -0.29 20.20
C ALA A 43 18.41 -1.82 19.99
N LEU A 44 19.60 -2.38 20.23
CA LEU A 44 19.84 -3.83 20.11
C LEU A 44 19.66 -4.54 21.45
N HIS A 45 18.89 -5.61 21.42
CA HIS A 45 18.57 -6.45 22.56
C HIS A 45 18.94 -7.90 22.28
N VAL A 46 19.36 -8.65 23.30
CA VAL A 46 19.74 -10.06 23.15
C VAL A 46 18.77 -10.95 23.92
N TYR A 47 18.11 -11.84 23.21
CA TYR A 47 17.11 -12.76 23.77
C TYR A 47 17.36 -14.22 23.41
N SER A 48 16.69 -15.12 24.13
CA SER A 48 16.49 -16.51 23.72
C SER A 48 15.17 -16.64 22.94
N GLU A 49 15.02 -17.69 22.15
CA GLU A 49 13.78 -17.97 21.43
C GLU A 49 12.53 -18.00 22.33
N ALA A 50 12.69 -18.44 23.60
CA ALA A 50 11.59 -18.51 24.56
C ALA A 50 11.04 -17.13 24.97
N ASN A 51 11.79 -16.06 24.72
CA ASN A 51 11.36 -14.69 25.05
C ASN A 51 10.62 -13.99 23.92
N LEU A 52 10.56 -14.60 22.75
CA LEU A 52 10.08 -13.98 21.53
C LEU A 52 8.95 -14.79 20.91
N ARG A 53 8.06 -14.11 20.22
CA ARG A 53 7.03 -14.67 19.34
C ARG A 53 7.13 -14.00 17.98
N HIS A 54 6.95 -14.75 16.91
CA HIS A 54 6.83 -14.17 15.57
C HIS A 54 5.61 -13.23 15.49
N ILE A 55 5.81 -12.11 14.85
CA ILE A 55 4.70 -11.28 14.39
C ILE A 55 4.28 -11.87 13.05
N GLY A 56 3.24 -12.69 13.05
CA GLY A 56 2.81 -13.46 11.87
C GLY A 56 2.20 -12.61 10.74
N ASN A 57 1.77 -11.38 11.03
CA ASN A 57 1.22 -10.43 10.06
C ASN A 57 1.76 -9.05 10.35
N ASP A 58 2.96 -8.77 9.87
CA ASP A 58 3.61 -7.47 10.07
C ASP A 58 2.87 -6.31 9.39
N ALA A 59 2.12 -6.57 8.31
CA ALA A 59 1.37 -5.53 7.62
C ALA A 59 0.29 -4.90 8.52
N ASP A 60 -0.55 -5.73 9.13
CA ASP A 60 -1.54 -5.24 10.10
C ASP A 60 -0.87 -4.58 11.31
N HIS A 61 0.22 -5.14 11.83
CA HIS A 61 0.92 -4.57 12.98
C HIS A 61 1.50 -3.18 12.69
N GLN A 62 2.10 -2.95 11.52
CA GLN A 62 2.59 -1.62 11.11
C GLN A 62 1.43 -0.63 11.01
N TYR A 63 0.33 -1.04 10.37
CA TYR A 63 -0.86 -0.21 10.25
C TYR A 63 -1.46 0.14 11.62
N LEU A 64 -1.64 -0.84 12.51
CA LEU A 64 -2.20 -0.65 13.85
C LEU A 64 -1.33 0.24 14.74
N ARG A 65 0.00 0.15 14.65
CA ARG A 65 0.91 1.03 15.41
C ARG A 65 0.69 2.50 15.05
N ILE A 66 0.55 2.81 13.77
CA ILE A 66 0.32 4.20 13.34
C ILE A 66 -1.11 4.62 13.70
N LEU A 67 -2.10 3.73 13.59
CA LEU A 67 -3.47 3.99 14.04
C LEU A 67 -3.52 4.32 15.54
N ASP A 68 -2.83 3.55 16.37
CA ASP A 68 -2.71 3.80 17.81
C ASP A 68 -2.04 5.15 18.10
N LYS A 69 -0.97 5.48 17.37
CA LYS A 69 -0.31 6.77 17.47
C LYS A 69 -1.22 7.93 17.08
N LEU A 70 -2.02 7.80 16.04
CA LEU A 70 -3.02 8.80 15.63
C LEU A 70 -4.08 9.01 16.72
N VAL A 71 -4.60 7.93 17.32
CA VAL A 71 -5.59 7.99 18.40
C VAL A 71 -5.01 8.64 19.66
N LYS A 72 -3.76 8.34 20.02
CA LYS A 72 -3.14 8.80 21.28
C LYS A 72 -2.49 10.16 21.20
N THR A 73 -1.84 10.47 20.07
CA THR A 73 -0.95 11.63 19.94
C THR A 73 -1.21 12.48 18.70
N GLY A 74 -2.20 12.11 17.87
CA GLY A 74 -2.58 12.91 16.69
C GLY A 74 -2.98 14.32 17.10
N VAL A 75 -2.50 15.30 16.35
CA VAL A 75 -2.86 16.72 16.57
C VAL A 75 -4.21 16.99 15.92
N TYR A 76 -5.17 17.46 16.73
CA TYR A 76 -6.49 17.81 16.21
C TYR A 76 -6.43 19.07 15.33
N ARG A 77 -7.06 18.98 14.18
CA ARG A 77 -7.26 20.11 13.25
C ARG A 77 -8.69 20.09 12.73
N GLU A 78 -9.34 21.26 12.75
CA GLU A 78 -10.58 21.46 12.03
C GLU A 78 -10.30 21.52 10.53
N GLY A 79 -11.13 20.92 9.72
CA GLY A 79 -10.98 20.84 8.27
C GLY A 79 -12.31 21.02 7.55
N ARG A 80 -12.26 21.20 6.23
CA ARG A 80 -13.45 21.36 5.38
C ARG A 80 -14.43 20.17 5.55
N ASN A 81 -13.90 18.97 5.76
CA ASN A 81 -14.66 17.72 5.83
C ASN A 81 -14.81 17.23 7.28
N GLY A 82 -14.77 18.12 8.27
CA GLY A 82 -14.81 17.80 9.69
C GLY A 82 -13.43 17.74 10.33
N GLY A 83 -13.39 17.51 11.65
CA GLY A 83 -12.17 17.46 12.44
C GLY A 83 -11.35 16.19 12.15
N THR A 84 -10.04 16.33 12.21
CA THR A 84 -9.08 15.22 12.03
C THR A 84 -8.01 15.22 13.12
N TYR A 85 -7.54 14.03 13.50
CA TYR A 85 -6.33 13.83 14.28
C TYR A 85 -5.20 13.44 13.32
N GLY A 86 -4.18 14.29 13.17
CA GLY A 86 -3.16 14.17 12.14
C GLY A 86 -1.75 14.01 12.70
N LEU A 87 -0.91 13.37 11.90
CA LEU A 87 0.56 13.35 12.02
C LEU A 87 1.15 13.77 10.67
N PHE A 88 2.40 14.21 10.67
CA PHE A 88 3.10 14.54 9.43
C PHE A 88 4.37 13.70 9.30
N GLY A 89 4.45 12.95 8.21
CA GLY A 89 5.57 12.06 7.93
C GLY A 89 5.49 10.71 8.65
N ALA A 90 5.33 9.65 7.88
CA ALA A 90 5.44 8.25 8.34
C ALA A 90 5.80 7.36 7.15
N GLN A 91 6.25 6.15 7.46
CA GLN A 91 6.53 5.12 6.45
C GLN A 91 6.15 3.74 6.97
N MET A 92 5.63 2.89 6.08
CA MET A 92 5.45 1.45 6.28
C MET A 92 6.20 0.68 5.20
N ARG A 93 6.63 -0.54 5.50
CA ARG A 93 7.31 -1.46 4.58
C ARG A 93 6.67 -2.82 4.62
N PHE A 94 6.37 -3.38 3.46
CA PHE A 94 5.71 -4.67 3.32
C PHE A 94 6.56 -5.58 2.46
N ASP A 95 7.10 -6.66 3.02
CA ASP A 95 7.76 -7.71 2.27
C ASP A 95 6.70 -8.54 1.53
N LEU A 96 6.59 -8.33 0.23
CA LEU A 96 5.56 -8.96 -0.60
C LEU A 96 5.79 -10.46 -0.80
N SER A 97 6.97 -10.97 -0.48
CA SER A 97 7.27 -12.40 -0.51
C SER A 97 6.64 -13.17 0.66
N LYS A 98 6.23 -12.48 1.73
CA LYS A 98 5.63 -13.07 2.94
C LYS A 98 4.10 -13.16 2.90
N GLY A 99 3.46 -12.67 1.85
CA GLY A 99 2.02 -12.67 1.67
C GLY A 99 1.51 -11.34 1.11
N PHE A 100 0.25 -11.31 0.76
CA PHE A 100 -0.37 -10.11 0.20
C PHE A 100 -0.87 -9.19 1.34
N PRO A 101 -0.41 -7.93 1.43
CA PRO A 101 -0.71 -7.04 2.55
C PRO A 101 -2.14 -6.47 2.49
N LEU A 102 -3.11 -7.36 2.58
CA LEU A 102 -4.52 -7.07 2.69
C LEU A 102 -4.90 -7.19 4.16
N LEU A 103 -5.27 -6.07 4.81
CA LEU A 103 -5.51 -6.05 6.25
C LEU A 103 -6.53 -7.10 6.69
N THR A 104 -6.24 -7.77 7.79
CA THR A 104 -7.07 -8.83 8.37
C THR A 104 -7.84 -8.36 9.60
N THR A 105 -7.45 -7.26 10.23
CA THR A 105 -8.14 -6.69 11.40
C THR A 105 -9.48 -6.05 11.07
N LYS A 106 -9.78 -5.83 9.79
CA LYS A 106 -11.13 -5.58 9.28
C LYS A 106 -11.24 -6.07 7.84
N LYS A 107 -12.42 -6.60 7.47
CA LYS A 107 -12.68 -7.03 6.10
C LYS A 107 -12.71 -5.82 5.16
N LEU A 108 -11.94 -5.89 4.08
CA LEU A 108 -11.92 -4.91 3.00
C LEU A 108 -12.76 -5.37 1.81
N PHE A 109 -13.25 -4.40 1.03
CA PHE A 109 -13.96 -4.68 -0.23
C PHE A 109 -12.95 -4.85 -1.37
N THR A 110 -12.34 -6.04 -1.45
CA THR A 110 -11.23 -6.37 -2.36
C THR A 110 -11.57 -6.11 -3.82
N LYS A 111 -12.81 -6.42 -4.24
CA LYS A 111 -13.26 -6.17 -5.62
C LYS A 111 -13.08 -4.71 -6.01
N ALA A 112 -13.45 -3.78 -5.13
CA ALA A 112 -13.29 -2.35 -5.42
C ALA A 112 -11.82 -1.96 -5.60
N ILE A 113 -10.91 -2.49 -4.77
CA ILE A 113 -9.48 -2.23 -4.86
C ILE A 113 -8.92 -2.68 -6.22
N PHE A 114 -9.28 -3.89 -6.66
CA PHE A 114 -8.75 -4.47 -7.89
C PHE A 114 -9.32 -3.80 -9.13
N VAL A 115 -10.62 -3.56 -9.14
CA VAL A 115 -11.30 -2.87 -10.26
C VAL A 115 -10.78 -1.44 -10.41
N GLU A 116 -10.59 -0.70 -9.31
CA GLU A 116 -10.04 0.65 -9.34
C GLU A 116 -8.61 0.68 -9.92
N LEU A 117 -7.73 -0.22 -9.48
CA LEU A 117 -6.37 -0.30 -10.03
C LEU A 117 -6.38 -0.61 -11.53
N LEU A 118 -7.21 -1.55 -11.97
CA LEU A 118 -7.34 -1.87 -13.39
C LEU A 118 -7.93 -0.71 -14.19
N TRP A 119 -8.85 0.06 -13.61
CA TRP A 119 -9.37 1.28 -14.18
C TRP A 119 -8.27 2.34 -14.39
N PHE A 120 -7.39 2.55 -13.40
CA PHE A 120 -6.22 3.42 -13.57
C PHE A 120 -5.27 2.92 -14.67
N LEU A 121 -5.01 1.61 -14.73
CA LEU A 121 -4.14 1.00 -15.75
C LEU A 121 -4.72 1.07 -17.16
N ARG A 122 -6.04 1.22 -17.31
CA ARG A 122 -6.71 1.48 -18.58
C ARG A 122 -6.55 2.94 -19.04
N GLY A 123 -6.15 3.84 -18.15
CA GLY A 123 -6.09 5.29 -18.43
C GLY A 123 -7.45 5.95 -18.48
N ASP A 124 -8.46 5.29 -17.95
CA ASP A 124 -9.85 5.74 -17.97
C ASP A 124 -10.10 6.79 -16.88
N THR A 125 -11.02 7.71 -17.14
CA THR A 125 -11.46 8.78 -16.24
C THR A 125 -12.95 8.77 -15.99
N ASN A 126 -13.70 7.95 -16.74
CA ASN A 126 -15.14 7.77 -16.59
C ASN A 126 -15.44 6.59 -15.66
N ILE A 127 -16.39 6.77 -14.74
CA ILE A 127 -16.77 5.74 -13.76
C ILE A 127 -17.54 4.55 -14.36
N LYS A 128 -17.85 4.58 -15.64
CA LYS A 128 -18.61 3.50 -16.30
C LYS A 128 -17.97 2.12 -16.10
N PHE A 129 -16.64 2.02 -16.27
CA PHE A 129 -15.92 0.75 -16.04
C PHE A 129 -16.10 0.25 -14.59
N LEU A 130 -16.07 1.16 -13.61
CA LEU A 130 -16.32 0.82 -12.21
C LEU A 130 -17.74 0.29 -12.01
N HIS A 131 -18.74 0.97 -12.58
CA HIS A 131 -20.15 0.58 -12.52
C HIS A 131 -20.42 -0.77 -13.19
N ASP A 132 -19.84 -1.02 -14.35
CA ASP A 132 -19.96 -2.30 -15.06
C ASP A 132 -19.48 -3.49 -14.19
N HIS A 133 -18.62 -3.20 -13.19
CA HIS A 133 -18.13 -4.16 -12.21
C HIS A 133 -18.81 -4.03 -10.84
N GLY A 134 -19.83 -3.19 -10.69
CA GLY A 134 -20.56 -2.99 -9.42
C GLY A 134 -19.76 -2.26 -8.34
N VAL A 135 -18.86 -1.36 -8.74
CA VAL A 135 -18.04 -0.51 -7.88
C VAL A 135 -18.51 0.93 -7.99
N THR A 136 -18.79 1.58 -6.85
CA THR A 136 -19.41 2.92 -6.76
C THR A 136 -18.57 3.90 -5.92
N ILE A 137 -17.32 3.55 -5.63
CA ILE A 137 -16.47 4.32 -4.71
C ILE A 137 -16.07 5.71 -5.23
N TRP A 138 -16.34 6.01 -6.50
CA TRP A 138 -16.05 7.30 -7.13
C TRP A 138 -17.29 8.12 -7.51
N ASP A 139 -18.50 7.59 -7.27
CA ASP A 139 -19.77 8.21 -7.68
C ASP A 139 -19.95 9.63 -7.14
N GLU A 140 -19.45 9.86 -5.96
CA GLU A 140 -19.61 11.13 -5.25
C GLU A 140 -18.85 12.30 -5.89
N TRP A 141 -17.78 11.98 -6.62
CA TRP A 141 -16.95 13.00 -7.29
C TRP A 141 -17.22 13.14 -8.78
N ALA A 142 -17.90 12.16 -9.38
CA ALA A 142 -18.18 12.17 -10.80
C ALA A 142 -19.24 13.23 -11.17
N ASP A 143 -19.09 13.83 -12.33
CA ASP A 143 -20.10 14.69 -12.91
C ASP A 143 -21.32 13.89 -13.39
N LYS A 144 -22.34 14.58 -13.92
CA LYS A 144 -23.58 13.95 -14.42
C LYS A 144 -23.36 12.97 -15.59
N ASN A 145 -22.20 13.01 -16.25
CA ASN A 145 -21.82 12.12 -17.35
C ASN A 145 -20.90 10.98 -16.86
N GLY A 146 -20.56 10.95 -15.56
CA GLY A 146 -19.66 9.98 -14.99
C GLY A 146 -18.18 10.34 -15.15
N GLU A 147 -17.84 11.59 -15.50
CA GLU A 147 -16.48 12.03 -15.71
C GLU A 147 -15.87 12.62 -14.44
N LEU A 148 -14.56 12.35 -14.26
CA LEU A 148 -13.78 12.81 -13.11
C LEU A 148 -12.67 13.81 -13.50
N GLY A 149 -12.57 14.14 -14.79
CA GLY A 149 -11.45 14.93 -15.30
C GLY A 149 -10.15 14.13 -15.36
N PRO A 150 -9.00 14.79 -15.52
CA PRO A 150 -7.72 14.13 -15.82
C PRO A 150 -7.07 13.46 -14.59
N VAL A 151 -7.84 12.63 -13.85
CA VAL A 151 -7.38 11.93 -12.64
C VAL A 151 -6.40 10.81 -12.96
N TYR A 152 -5.83 10.18 -11.97
CA TYR A 152 -4.83 9.11 -11.92
C TYR A 152 -4.55 8.37 -13.23
N GLY A 153 -5.54 7.68 -13.79
CA GLY A 153 -5.39 6.87 -15.01
C GLY A 153 -4.94 7.68 -16.21
N LYS A 154 -5.51 8.85 -16.42
CA LYS A 154 -5.13 9.80 -17.47
C LYS A 154 -3.65 10.21 -17.32
N GLN A 155 -3.23 10.58 -16.12
CA GLN A 155 -1.85 10.97 -15.87
C GLN A 155 -0.88 9.81 -16.07
N TRP A 156 -1.21 8.61 -15.61
CA TRP A 156 -0.37 7.43 -15.74
C TRP A 156 -0.18 6.97 -17.19
N ARG A 157 -1.24 7.07 -18.01
CA ARG A 157 -1.29 6.46 -19.34
C ARG A 157 -1.23 7.45 -20.50
N SER A 158 -1.53 8.74 -20.24
CA SER A 158 -1.59 9.77 -21.28
C SER A 158 -1.31 11.15 -20.68
N TRP A 159 -0.11 11.31 -20.11
CA TRP A 159 0.35 12.64 -19.68
C TRP A 159 0.57 13.52 -20.90
N GLU A 160 -0.27 14.52 -21.10
CA GLU A 160 -0.24 15.41 -22.26
C GLU A 160 0.67 16.62 -22.03
N TRP A 161 1.33 17.04 -23.09
CA TRP A 161 2.13 18.24 -23.13
C TRP A 161 2.19 18.79 -24.56
N TYR A 162 2.41 20.09 -24.72
CA TYR A 162 2.48 20.74 -26.01
C TYR A 162 3.93 20.97 -26.44
N ASP A 163 4.29 20.43 -27.62
CA ASP A 163 5.57 20.67 -28.27
C ASP A 163 5.40 21.70 -29.39
N ASN A 164 6.25 22.76 -29.41
CA ASN A 164 6.13 23.84 -30.38
C ASN A 164 6.34 23.41 -31.85
N HIS A 165 6.96 22.23 -32.08
CA HIS A 165 7.22 21.71 -33.43
C HIS A 165 6.29 20.56 -33.83
N ARG A 166 5.77 19.78 -32.83
CA ARG A 166 5.00 18.56 -33.04
C ARG A 166 3.54 18.69 -32.62
N GLY A 167 3.15 19.79 -31.95
CA GLY A 167 1.82 19.95 -31.36
C GLY A 167 1.65 19.13 -30.08
N TRP A 168 0.41 18.76 -29.77
CA TRP A 168 0.09 17.95 -28.60
C TRP A 168 0.74 16.55 -28.67
N GLN A 169 1.40 16.18 -27.59
CA GLN A 169 2.06 14.89 -27.37
C GLN A 169 1.51 14.24 -26.12
N ALA A 170 1.62 12.92 -26.02
CA ALA A 170 1.23 12.16 -24.83
C ALA A 170 2.34 11.19 -24.41
N ILE A 171 2.50 11.02 -23.11
CA ILE A 171 3.45 10.10 -22.50
C ILE A 171 2.69 9.04 -21.72
N ASP A 172 2.86 7.77 -22.09
CA ASP A 172 2.41 6.63 -21.29
C ASP A 172 3.50 6.28 -20.27
N GLN A 173 3.36 6.78 -19.04
CA GLN A 173 4.34 6.60 -17.99
C GLN A 173 4.46 5.12 -17.56
N ILE A 174 3.34 4.38 -17.50
CA ILE A 174 3.34 2.95 -17.13
C ILE A 174 4.11 2.14 -18.18
N LYS A 175 3.82 2.37 -19.46
CA LYS A 175 4.55 1.71 -20.55
C LYS A 175 6.05 2.04 -20.51
N ASN A 176 6.39 3.30 -20.29
CA ASN A 176 7.78 3.75 -20.18
C ASN A 176 8.51 3.09 -19.01
N VAL A 177 7.85 2.89 -17.87
CA VAL A 177 8.42 2.16 -16.73
C VAL A 177 8.64 0.69 -17.07
N ILE A 178 7.66 0.01 -17.69
CA ILE A 178 7.79 -1.39 -18.09
C ILE A 178 8.95 -1.56 -19.10
N ASP A 179 8.98 -0.74 -20.15
CA ASP A 179 10.05 -0.77 -21.15
C ASP A 179 11.42 -0.43 -20.55
N GLY A 180 11.44 0.51 -19.60
CA GLY A 180 12.62 0.90 -18.84
C GLY A 180 13.17 -0.23 -18.00
N LEU A 181 12.32 -0.90 -17.23
CA LEU A 181 12.67 -2.05 -16.38
C LEU A 181 13.20 -3.23 -17.22
N LYS A 182 12.58 -3.50 -18.39
CA LYS A 182 13.05 -4.56 -19.31
C LYS A 182 14.42 -4.24 -19.91
N ARG A 183 14.70 -2.97 -20.21
CA ARG A 183 15.95 -2.53 -20.85
C ARG A 183 17.08 -2.28 -19.87
N ASP A 184 16.80 -1.63 -18.75
CA ASP A 184 17.75 -1.23 -17.71
C ASP A 184 17.08 -1.35 -16.34
N PRO A 185 17.00 -2.58 -15.76
CA PRO A 185 16.33 -2.81 -14.50
C PRO A 185 16.94 -2.03 -13.32
N HIS A 186 18.25 -1.72 -13.38
CA HIS A 186 18.94 -0.96 -12.33
C HIS A 186 18.90 0.56 -12.53
N GLY A 187 18.17 1.04 -13.53
CA GLY A 187 17.91 2.46 -13.78
C GLY A 187 17.22 3.13 -12.58
N ARG A 188 17.45 4.42 -12.43
CA ARG A 188 16.91 5.23 -11.31
C ARG A 188 15.76 6.14 -11.74
N ARG A 189 15.15 5.89 -12.93
CA ARG A 189 14.11 6.74 -13.54
C ARG A 189 12.78 6.03 -13.73
N HIS A 190 12.57 4.92 -13.04
CA HIS A 190 11.33 4.15 -13.09
C HIS A 190 10.29 4.82 -12.17
N ILE A 191 9.81 6.00 -12.58
CA ILE A 191 8.90 6.86 -11.80
C ILE A 191 7.62 7.09 -12.60
N VAL A 192 6.49 7.09 -11.89
CA VAL A 192 5.17 7.50 -12.40
C VAL A 192 4.63 8.58 -11.48
N SER A 193 4.21 9.72 -12.05
CA SER A 193 3.59 10.83 -11.33
C SER A 193 2.12 10.96 -11.73
N ALA A 194 1.25 11.09 -10.74
CA ALA A 194 -0.15 11.48 -10.94
C ALA A 194 -0.35 12.98 -10.69
N TRP A 195 0.59 13.63 -10.01
CA TRP A 195 0.52 15.05 -9.68
C TRP A 195 0.97 15.90 -10.87
N ASN A 196 0.01 16.44 -11.60
CA ASN A 196 0.24 17.37 -12.72
C ASN A 196 -0.20 18.79 -12.32
N PRO A 197 0.72 19.71 -12.00
CA PRO A 197 0.36 21.06 -11.58
C PRO A 197 -0.42 21.85 -12.63
N ALA A 198 -0.34 21.48 -13.91
CA ALA A 198 -1.08 22.16 -14.98
C ALA A 198 -2.55 21.72 -15.08
N GLU A 199 -2.90 20.54 -14.57
CA GLU A 199 -4.24 19.95 -14.71
C GLU A 199 -4.91 19.63 -13.36
N VAL A 200 -4.23 19.86 -12.23
CA VAL A 200 -4.72 19.45 -10.90
C VAL A 200 -6.04 20.12 -10.52
N ASP A 201 -6.28 21.33 -11.01
CA ASP A 201 -7.52 22.09 -10.74
C ASP A 201 -8.69 21.61 -11.62
N ASP A 202 -8.43 20.86 -12.70
CA ASP A 202 -9.43 20.25 -13.57
C ASP A 202 -9.84 18.84 -13.10
N MET A 203 -9.21 18.32 -12.06
CA MET A 203 -9.51 17.02 -11.48
C MET A 203 -10.64 17.12 -10.45
N ALA A 204 -11.62 16.23 -10.54
CA ALA A 204 -12.69 16.16 -9.53
C ALA A 204 -12.14 15.92 -8.12
N LEU A 205 -11.02 15.19 -8.04
CA LEU A 205 -10.27 14.98 -6.80
C LEU A 205 -8.75 14.97 -7.09
N PRO A 206 -8.00 15.99 -6.60
CA PRO A 206 -6.53 16.00 -6.73
C PRO A 206 -5.87 14.75 -6.14
N PRO A 207 -4.86 14.15 -6.82
CA PRO A 207 -4.30 12.87 -6.42
C PRO A 207 -3.74 12.87 -5.01
N CYS A 208 -4.21 11.98 -4.16
CA CYS A 208 -3.65 11.75 -2.82
C CYS A 208 -2.34 10.98 -2.91
N HIS A 209 -2.28 9.91 -3.70
CA HIS A 209 -1.05 9.18 -4.02
C HIS A 209 -0.39 9.81 -5.25
N CYS A 210 0.61 10.66 -4.97
CA CYS A 210 1.15 11.61 -5.93
C CYS A 210 2.11 11.00 -6.93
N LEU A 211 3.01 10.13 -6.46
CA LEU A 211 4.03 9.49 -7.29
C LEU A 211 4.48 8.16 -6.67
N PHE A 212 4.94 7.28 -7.54
CA PHE A 212 5.60 6.05 -7.11
C PHE A 212 6.81 5.75 -7.99
N GLN A 213 7.77 5.02 -7.40
CA GLN A 213 9.03 4.64 -8.04
C GLN A 213 9.29 3.16 -7.83
N PHE A 214 9.82 2.52 -8.88
CA PHE A 214 10.29 1.14 -8.81
C PHE A 214 11.80 1.06 -8.64
N HIS A 215 12.25 0.01 -7.95
CA HIS A 215 13.65 -0.31 -7.71
C HIS A 215 13.85 -1.82 -7.84
N VAL A 216 14.96 -2.22 -8.49
CA VAL A 216 15.32 -3.63 -8.65
C VAL A 216 16.62 -3.91 -7.92
N ALA A 217 16.57 -4.91 -7.05
CA ALA A 217 17.74 -5.46 -6.36
C ALA A 217 17.61 -6.97 -6.22
N ASN A 218 18.68 -7.70 -6.43
CA ASN A 218 18.72 -9.17 -6.29
C ASN A 218 17.61 -9.90 -7.06
N GLY A 219 17.26 -9.43 -8.26
CA GLY A 219 16.18 -10.02 -9.08
C GLY A 219 14.76 -9.71 -8.62
N LYS A 220 14.59 -8.84 -7.61
CA LYS A 220 13.30 -8.48 -7.03
C LYS A 220 12.93 -7.03 -7.33
N LEU A 221 11.66 -6.83 -7.68
CA LEU A 221 11.06 -5.51 -7.91
C LEU A 221 10.40 -4.99 -6.64
N SER A 222 10.82 -3.83 -6.18
CA SER A 222 10.20 -3.08 -5.08
C SER A 222 9.54 -1.81 -5.61
N CYS A 223 8.51 -1.34 -4.92
CA CYS A 223 7.81 -0.09 -5.22
C CYS A 223 7.79 0.81 -3.99
N GLN A 224 8.05 2.11 -4.19
CA GLN A 224 7.84 3.12 -3.16
C GLN A 224 6.78 4.11 -3.61
N LEU A 225 5.73 4.30 -2.82
CA LEU A 225 4.68 5.30 -3.00
C LEU A 225 4.91 6.48 -2.06
N TYR A 226 4.74 7.71 -2.58
CA TYR A 226 4.50 8.89 -1.76
C TYR A 226 3.02 9.31 -1.84
N GLN A 227 2.35 9.31 -0.69
CA GLN A 227 0.97 9.75 -0.51
C GLN A 227 0.93 11.04 0.31
N ARG A 228 0.50 12.17 -0.31
CA ARG A 228 0.49 13.49 0.32
C ARG A 228 -0.60 13.65 1.39
N SER A 229 -1.71 12.94 1.23
CA SER A 229 -2.90 13.00 2.10
C SER A 229 -3.47 11.60 2.26
N ALA A 230 -3.63 11.15 3.51
CA ALA A 230 -3.91 9.76 3.81
C ALA A 230 -4.98 9.63 4.90
N ASP A 231 -6.23 9.37 4.48
CA ASP A 231 -7.28 8.89 5.39
C ASP A 231 -6.88 7.51 5.91
N TRP A 232 -6.46 7.49 7.18
CA TRP A 232 -5.88 6.29 7.75
C TRP A 232 -6.90 5.16 7.90
N PHE A 233 -8.16 5.49 8.17
CA PHE A 233 -9.16 4.47 8.46
C PHE A 233 -9.79 3.86 7.20
N LEU A 234 -10.23 4.67 6.24
CA LEU A 234 -10.90 4.17 5.03
C LEU A 234 -9.93 4.02 3.85
N GLY A 235 -9.11 5.04 3.56
CA GLY A 235 -8.30 5.08 2.33
C GLY A 235 -7.04 4.23 2.39
N VAL A 236 -6.22 4.38 3.43
CA VAL A 236 -4.89 3.73 3.50
C VAL A 236 -4.93 2.22 3.33
N PRO A 237 -5.89 1.45 3.93
CA PRO A 237 -5.98 0.02 3.70
C PRO A 237 -6.17 -0.37 2.23
N PHE A 238 -6.95 0.42 1.47
CA PHE A 238 -7.15 0.24 0.03
C PHE A 238 -5.86 0.53 -0.73
N ASN A 239 -5.17 1.63 -0.40
CA ASN A 239 -3.94 2.04 -1.07
C ASN A 239 -2.81 1.02 -0.84
N ILE A 240 -2.67 0.44 0.36
CA ILE A 240 -1.70 -0.63 0.64
C ILE A 240 -1.90 -1.79 -0.34
N ALA A 241 -3.12 -2.34 -0.40
CA ALA A 241 -3.41 -3.49 -1.24
C ALA A 241 -3.31 -3.16 -2.74
N SER A 242 -3.75 -1.97 -3.15
CA SER A 242 -3.70 -1.51 -4.55
C SER A 242 -2.25 -1.43 -5.07
N TYR A 243 -1.34 -0.79 -4.32
CA TYR A 243 0.05 -0.65 -4.75
C TYR A 243 0.89 -1.93 -4.56
N ALA A 244 0.54 -2.76 -3.59
CA ALA A 244 1.08 -4.12 -3.50
C ALA A 244 0.70 -4.93 -4.76
N LEU A 245 -0.58 -4.91 -5.16
CA LEU A 245 -1.05 -5.55 -6.40
C LEU A 245 -0.33 -4.97 -7.62
N LEU A 246 -0.24 -3.64 -7.76
CA LEU A 246 0.50 -3.01 -8.85
C LEU A 246 1.94 -3.52 -8.94
N THR A 247 2.61 -3.68 -7.78
CA THR A 247 3.99 -4.19 -7.73
C THR A 247 4.06 -5.62 -8.25
N HIS A 248 3.12 -6.50 -7.85
CA HIS A 248 3.03 -7.86 -8.37
C HIS A 248 2.77 -7.90 -9.88
N LEU A 249 1.85 -7.06 -10.38
CA LEU A 249 1.52 -7.00 -11.80
C LEU A 249 2.70 -6.53 -12.67
N ILE A 250 3.42 -5.48 -12.23
CA ILE A 250 4.61 -4.99 -12.93
C ILE A 250 5.75 -6.01 -12.84
N ALA A 251 6.01 -6.61 -11.68
CA ALA A 251 7.04 -7.63 -11.52
C ALA A 251 6.81 -8.80 -12.49
N ARG A 252 5.58 -9.30 -12.55
CA ARG A 252 5.16 -10.35 -13.50
C ARG A 252 5.38 -9.90 -14.96
N GLU A 253 4.97 -8.68 -15.32
CA GLU A 253 5.09 -8.15 -16.69
C GLU A 253 6.55 -8.05 -17.17
N VAL A 254 7.49 -7.82 -16.24
CA VAL A 254 8.92 -7.67 -16.56
C VAL A 254 9.76 -8.90 -16.21
N GLY A 255 9.15 -9.98 -15.70
CA GLY A 255 9.82 -11.24 -15.39
C GLY A 255 10.72 -11.19 -14.15
N LEU A 256 10.35 -10.39 -13.14
CA LEU A 256 11.05 -10.28 -11.87
C LEU A 256 10.22 -10.87 -10.72
N GLU A 257 10.90 -11.28 -9.64
CA GLU A 257 10.24 -11.57 -8.36
C GLU A 257 9.79 -10.28 -7.67
N VAL A 258 8.86 -10.40 -6.72
CA VAL A 258 8.45 -9.26 -5.89
C VAL A 258 9.42 -9.06 -4.73
N GLY A 259 9.71 -7.78 -4.43
CA GLY A 259 10.47 -7.35 -3.26
C GLY A 259 9.57 -6.72 -2.20
N GLU A 260 9.78 -5.44 -1.91
CA GLU A 260 9.02 -4.69 -0.92
C GLU A 260 8.05 -3.69 -1.57
N PHE A 261 6.94 -3.44 -0.90
CA PHE A 261 6.17 -2.21 -1.06
C PHE A 261 6.49 -1.25 0.09
N VAL A 262 6.98 -0.06 -0.22
CA VAL A 262 7.30 1.00 0.74
C VAL A 262 6.27 2.10 0.60
N HIS A 263 5.52 2.40 1.66
CA HIS A 263 4.48 3.41 1.64
C HIS A 263 4.89 4.59 2.52
N SER A 264 5.20 5.72 1.89
CA SER A 264 5.61 6.97 2.54
C SER A 264 4.45 7.97 2.55
N PHE A 265 4.20 8.58 3.69
CA PHE A 265 3.08 9.47 3.92
C PHE A 265 3.53 10.90 4.23
N GLY A 266 2.81 11.88 3.68
CA GLY A 266 2.87 13.28 4.11
C GLY A 266 1.92 13.53 5.28
N ASP A 267 0.74 14.12 5.00
CA ASP A 267 -0.34 14.32 5.98
C ASP A 267 -1.15 13.03 6.12
N LEU A 268 -0.96 12.33 7.23
CA LEU A 268 -1.76 11.17 7.58
C LEU A 268 -2.72 11.54 8.71
N HIS A 269 -3.99 11.17 8.56
CA HIS A 269 -5.02 11.60 9.49
C HIS A 269 -6.10 10.55 9.71
N LEU A 270 -6.69 10.62 10.91
CA LEU A 270 -7.88 9.89 11.32
C LEU A 270 -9.01 10.91 11.51
N TYR A 271 -10.09 10.75 10.78
CA TYR A 271 -11.27 11.60 10.98
C TYR A 271 -11.88 11.40 12.39
N ALA A 272 -12.37 12.49 12.97
CA ALA A 272 -12.89 12.47 14.34
C ALA A 272 -14.10 11.51 14.51
N ASN A 273 -14.94 11.39 13.46
CA ASN A 273 -16.06 10.44 13.42
C ASN A 273 -15.62 8.96 13.29
N HIS A 274 -14.34 8.68 13.06
CA HIS A 274 -13.79 7.31 12.95
C HIS A 274 -13.03 6.86 14.21
N VAL A 275 -12.91 7.71 15.24
CA VAL A 275 -12.09 7.41 16.43
C VAL A 275 -12.58 6.17 17.18
N GLU A 276 -13.90 6.00 17.36
CA GLU A 276 -14.44 4.83 18.06
C GLU A 276 -14.26 3.54 17.25
N GLN A 277 -14.41 3.60 15.94
CA GLN A 277 -14.14 2.49 15.03
C GLN A 277 -12.64 2.11 15.05
N ALA A 278 -11.75 3.11 15.09
CA ALA A 278 -10.31 2.91 15.20
C ALA A 278 -9.94 2.21 16.52
N LYS A 279 -10.49 2.65 17.65
CA LYS A 279 -10.30 1.99 18.96
C LYS A 279 -10.79 0.55 18.94
N TRP A 280 -11.93 0.29 18.30
CA TRP A 280 -12.44 -1.07 18.15
C TRP A 280 -11.51 -1.95 17.29
N GLN A 281 -10.98 -1.41 16.17
CA GLN A 281 -10.02 -2.13 15.35
C GLN A 281 -8.71 -2.43 16.08
N LEU A 282 -8.23 -1.50 16.91
CA LEU A 282 -7.01 -1.68 17.74
C LEU A 282 -7.12 -2.84 18.74
N GLY A 283 -8.34 -3.22 19.14
CA GLY A 283 -8.58 -4.37 20.01
C GLY A 283 -8.57 -5.73 19.29
N ARG A 284 -8.30 -5.78 17.98
CA ARG A 284 -8.33 -7.03 17.20
C ARG A 284 -6.93 -7.55 16.93
N GLU A 285 -6.74 -8.85 17.14
CA GLU A 285 -5.49 -9.52 16.79
C GLU A 285 -5.44 -9.82 15.28
N PRO A 286 -4.33 -9.52 14.60
CA PRO A 286 -4.17 -9.86 13.19
C PRO A 286 -4.19 -11.36 12.92
N ASN A 287 -4.86 -11.76 11.83
CA ASN A 287 -4.78 -13.11 11.27
C ASN A 287 -3.64 -13.19 10.25
N ALA A 288 -3.33 -14.39 9.77
CA ALA A 288 -2.32 -14.59 8.73
C ALA A 288 -2.65 -13.79 7.45
N LEU A 289 -1.60 -13.33 6.75
CA LEU A 289 -1.76 -12.69 5.45
C LEU A 289 -2.32 -13.66 4.43
N PRO A 290 -3.21 -13.20 3.54
CA PRO A 290 -3.69 -13.99 2.40
C PRO A 290 -2.62 -14.15 1.33
N THR A 291 -2.87 -15.07 0.42
CA THR A 291 -2.06 -15.31 -0.77
C THR A 291 -2.70 -14.67 -2.00
N LEU A 292 -1.91 -13.98 -2.81
CA LEU A 292 -2.31 -13.47 -4.12
C LEU A 292 -1.95 -14.50 -5.18
N ASP A 293 -2.94 -14.91 -5.99
CA ASP A 293 -2.77 -15.81 -7.14
C ASP A 293 -3.10 -15.06 -8.43
N LEU A 294 -2.13 -14.99 -9.33
CA LEU A 294 -2.25 -14.38 -10.66
C LEU A 294 -2.11 -15.44 -11.79
N SER A 295 -2.29 -16.71 -11.51
CA SER A 295 -2.15 -17.80 -12.49
C SER A 295 -3.11 -17.64 -13.65
N LYS A 296 -4.32 -17.13 -13.41
CA LYS A 296 -5.32 -16.84 -14.47
C LYS A 296 -4.90 -15.71 -15.43
N ALA A 297 -3.95 -14.88 -15.01
CA ALA A 297 -3.40 -13.82 -15.84
C ALA A 297 -2.24 -14.30 -16.75
N GLU A 298 -1.89 -15.60 -16.71
CA GLU A 298 -0.81 -16.14 -17.54
C GLU A 298 -1.07 -15.88 -19.04
N GLY A 299 -0.02 -15.43 -19.74
CA GLY A 299 -0.09 -15.06 -21.16
C GLY A 299 -0.73 -13.69 -21.46
N LYS A 300 -1.35 -13.02 -20.49
CA LYS A 300 -1.92 -11.67 -20.65
C LYS A 300 -0.87 -10.60 -20.30
N SER A 301 -0.84 -9.50 -21.07
CA SER A 301 -0.13 -8.30 -20.62
C SER A 301 -0.87 -7.64 -19.46
N ILE A 302 -0.18 -6.78 -18.71
CA ILE A 302 -0.77 -6.02 -17.59
C ILE A 302 -2.02 -5.22 -18.01
N PHE A 303 -2.10 -4.79 -19.26
CA PHE A 303 -3.22 -4.01 -19.81
C PHE A 303 -4.42 -4.87 -20.26
N GLN A 304 -4.28 -6.20 -20.24
CA GLN A 304 -5.31 -7.18 -20.61
C GLN A 304 -5.89 -7.92 -19.41
N ILE A 305 -5.38 -7.61 -18.21
CA ILE A 305 -5.86 -8.25 -16.98
C ILE A 305 -7.25 -7.74 -16.65
N GLU A 306 -8.13 -8.68 -16.33
CA GLU A 306 -9.50 -8.43 -15.86
C GLU A 306 -9.63 -8.75 -14.37
N PRO A 307 -10.66 -8.23 -13.66
CA PRO A 307 -10.82 -8.48 -12.23
C PRO A 307 -10.84 -9.96 -11.82
N ASP A 308 -11.39 -10.84 -12.67
CA ASP A 308 -11.48 -12.28 -12.41
C ASP A 308 -10.14 -13.04 -12.57
N ASP A 309 -9.12 -12.37 -13.11
CA ASP A 309 -7.76 -12.91 -13.20
C ASP A 309 -6.99 -12.75 -11.88
N ILE A 310 -7.51 -11.93 -10.96
CA ILE A 310 -6.89 -11.62 -9.67
C ILE A 310 -7.62 -12.41 -8.58
N VAL A 311 -6.96 -13.40 -8.01
CA VAL A 311 -7.53 -14.26 -6.98
C VAL A 311 -6.78 -14.07 -5.67
N VAL A 312 -7.51 -13.92 -4.58
CA VAL A 312 -6.95 -13.90 -3.22
C VAL A 312 -7.51 -15.10 -2.48
N THR A 313 -6.62 -15.96 -2.00
CA THR A 313 -6.94 -17.13 -1.19
C THR A 313 -6.54 -16.92 0.26
N ASP A 314 -7.11 -17.71 1.16
CA ASP A 314 -6.81 -17.71 2.60
C ASP A 314 -7.06 -16.37 3.31
N TYR A 315 -7.90 -15.51 2.72
CA TYR A 315 -8.29 -14.24 3.34
C TYR A 315 -9.34 -14.48 4.45
N MET A 316 -8.89 -14.47 5.68
CA MET A 316 -9.70 -14.69 6.89
C MET A 316 -9.71 -13.43 7.78
N PRO A 317 -10.36 -12.34 7.35
CA PRO A 317 -10.38 -11.11 8.12
C PRO A 317 -11.42 -11.15 9.23
N HIS A 318 -11.23 -10.30 10.25
CA HIS A 318 -12.31 -9.91 11.14
C HIS A 318 -13.44 -9.23 10.35
N PRO A 319 -14.67 -9.21 10.89
CA PRO A 319 -15.80 -8.55 10.25
C PRO A 319 -15.49 -7.09 9.89
N ALA A 320 -16.12 -6.60 8.82
CA ALA A 320 -16.00 -5.20 8.41
C ALA A 320 -16.40 -4.24 9.53
N ILE A 321 -15.76 -3.09 9.60
CA ILE A 321 -16.14 -2.00 10.48
C ILE A 321 -16.73 -0.90 9.59
N LYS A 322 -18.02 -0.60 9.77
CA LYS A 322 -18.67 0.48 9.02
C LYS A 322 -18.22 1.84 9.53
N ALA A 323 -17.93 2.73 8.60
CA ALA A 323 -17.65 4.13 8.86
C ALA A 323 -18.12 4.96 7.66
N ASP A 324 -18.67 6.14 7.94
CA ASP A 324 -19.17 7.03 6.92
C ASP A 324 -18.01 7.83 6.30
N VAL A 325 -18.06 8.05 4.99
CA VAL A 325 -17.09 8.90 4.31
C VAL A 325 -17.25 10.33 4.82
N SER A 326 -16.15 10.95 5.22
CA SER A 326 -16.14 12.37 5.64
C SER A 326 -16.11 13.26 4.40
N LYS A 327 -17.11 14.16 4.29
CA LYS A 327 -17.38 15.02 3.14
C LYS A 327 -17.02 16.47 3.40
#